data_4a3bcaa896c54846c88fd6587ee72bff
#
_entry.id   4a3bcaa896c54846c88fd6587ee72bff
#
_cell.length_a   1.000
_cell.length_b   1.000
_cell.length_c   1.000
_cell.angle_alpha   90.00
_cell.angle_beta   90.00
_cell.angle_gamma   90.00
#
_symmetry.space_group_name_H-M   'P 1'
#
loop_
_entity.id
_entity.type
_entity.pdbx_description
1 polymer ?
#
loop_
_entity_poly.entity_id
_entity_poly.type
_entity_poly.pdbx_seq_one_letter_code
_entity_poly.pdbx_strand_id
1 'polypeptide(L)'
;MKIGLISDTHTPGDGQGVPESVYKVFDGVDLILHAGNIFVSSILDELETIAPVKAAGSKDRDKLCLDGSHVWKPSGCWCADARVEETQVIETEGFTIGLIHELVVPGYSDRIYPGSLSRGFQYDESQPLIPDETFGTRADIIVFGHTCTALYEEYGSTVLINPGSPTLRNELRRVGTVATLEVVDGTKTVDIVDLATL
;
A
#
# COMPACT_ATOMS: atom_id res chain seq x y z
N MET A 1 12.56 -12.49 5.12
CA MET A 1 11.46 -11.72 5.69
C MET A 1 10.23 -11.84 4.81
N LYS A 2 9.05 -12.15 5.37
CA LYS A 2 7.77 -12.20 4.65
C LYS A 2 6.90 -11.03 5.07
N ILE A 3 6.39 -10.25 4.13
CA ILE A 3 5.67 -9.01 4.37
C ILE A 3 4.27 -9.10 3.76
N GLY A 4 3.23 -8.81 4.55
CA GLY A 4 1.87 -8.63 4.07
C GLY A 4 1.69 -7.23 3.49
N LEU A 5 1.13 -7.11 2.30
CA LEU A 5 0.86 -5.84 1.63
C LEU A 5 -0.64 -5.66 1.46
N ILE A 6 -1.17 -4.54 1.95
CA ILE A 6 -2.59 -4.20 1.90
C ILE A 6 -2.75 -2.70 1.64
N SER A 7 -3.81 -2.29 0.99
CA SER A 7 -4.14 -0.89 0.74
C SER A 7 -5.64 -0.69 0.57
N ASP A 8 -6.07 0.56 0.67
CA ASP A 8 -7.43 0.96 0.27
C ASP A 8 -8.52 0.11 0.93
N THR A 9 -8.42 -0.10 2.23
CA THR A 9 -9.39 -0.89 2.99
C THR A 9 -10.77 -0.26 3.02
N HIS A 10 -10.86 1.09 2.92
CA HIS A 10 -12.11 1.85 2.81
C HIS A 10 -13.21 1.35 3.76
N THR A 11 -12.84 0.79 4.88
CA THR A 11 -13.80 0.19 5.81
C THR A 11 -14.58 1.29 6.48
N PRO A 12 -15.89 1.40 6.24
CA PRO A 12 -16.71 2.33 6.97
C PRO A 12 -16.68 1.97 8.45
N GLY A 13 -16.76 2.99 9.31
CA GLY A 13 -16.73 2.82 10.76
C GLY A 13 -17.97 2.14 11.38
N ASP A 14 -18.63 1.27 10.62
CA ASP A 14 -19.85 0.54 11.00
C ASP A 14 -19.59 -0.88 11.55
N GLY A 15 -18.33 -1.16 11.89
CA GLY A 15 -17.92 -2.43 12.51
C GLY A 15 -17.57 -3.54 11.52
N GLN A 16 -17.47 -3.22 10.22
CA GLN A 16 -16.85 -4.13 9.27
C GLN A 16 -15.34 -3.99 9.36
N GLY A 17 -14.66 -5.03 9.80
CA GLY A 17 -13.21 -5.12 9.87
C GLY A 17 -12.57 -5.57 8.57
N VAL A 18 -11.33 -5.98 8.68
CA VAL A 18 -10.57 -6.59 7.58
C VAL A 18 -11.21 -7.93 7.21
N PRO A 19 -11.40 -8.25 5.91
CA PRO A 19 -11.96 -9.55 5.52
C PRO A 19 -11.22 -10.74 6.13
N GLU A 20 -11.94 -11.75 6.57
CA GLU A 20 -11.36 -12.94 7.23
C GLU A 20 -10.29 -13.65 6.39
N SER A 21 -10.44 -13.61 5.06
CA SER A 21 -9.46 -14.17 4.13
C SER A 21 -8.09 -13.48 4.20
N VAL A 22 -8.02 -12.20 4.62
CA VAL A 22 -6.75 -11.50 4.81
C VAL A 22 -5.93 -12.14 5.93
N TYR A 23 -6.58 -12.54 7.02
CA TYR A 23 -5.90 -13.22 8.14
C TYR A 23 -5.26 -14.54 7.68
N LYS A 24 -5.91 -15.27 6.76
CA LYS A 24 -5.36 -16.51 6.21
C LYS A 24 -4.14 -16.25 5.33
N VAL A 25 -4.18 -15.21 4.48
CA VAL A 25 -3.06 -14.85 3.60
C VAL A 25 -1.88 -14.33 4.39
N PHE A 26 -2.15 -13.56 5.45
CA PHE A 26 -1.09 -12.94 6.27
C PHE A 26 -0.62 -13.82 7.42
N ASP A 27 -1.09 -15.05 7.52
CA ASP A 27 -0.55 -15.99 8.51
C ASP A 27 0.95 -16.18 8.31
N GLY A 28 1.70 -15.94 9.39
CA GLY A 28 3.16 -16.06 9.42
C GLY A 28 3.93 -14.96 8.67
N VAL A 29 3.33 -13.79 8.38
CA VAL A 29 4.11 -12.63 7.93
C VAL A 29 4.83 -11.97 9.11
N ASP A 30 6.00 -11.39 8.84
CA ASP A 30 6.84 -10.71 9.84
C ASP A 30 6.46 -9.24 10.04
N LEU A 31 5.86 -8.62 9.02
CA LEU A 31 5.48 -7.21 8.97
C LEU A 31 4.29 -7.04 8.02
N ILE A 32 3.44 -6.05 8.29
CA ILE A 32 2.37 -5.63 7.39
C ILE A 32 2.62 -4.19 6.97
N LEU A 33 2.57 -3.93 5.65
CA LEU A 33 2.61 -2.60 5.07
C LEU A 33 1.22 -2.24 4.53
N HIS A 34 0.63 -1.17 5.09
CA HIS A 34 -0.65 -0.65 4.63
C HIS A 34 -0.43 0.63 3.80
N ALA A 35 -0.68 0.58 2.51
CA ALA A 35 -0.43 1.69 1.60
C ALA A 35 -1.57 2.73 1.54
N GLY A 36 -2.29 2.95 2.64
CA GLY A 36 -3.20 4.09 2.81
C GLY A 36 -4.68 3.83 2.53
N ASN A 37 -5.51 4.89 2.64
CA ASN A 37 -6.99 4.83 2.65
C ASN A 37 -7.56 3.91 3.74
N ILE A 38 -7.08 4.14 4.96
CA ILE A 38 -7.37 3.30 6.14
C ILE A 38 -8.76 3.60 6.71
N PHE A 39 -9.18 4.87 6.72
CA PHE A 39 -10.40 5.48 7.26
C PHE A 39 -10.52 5.43 8.79
N VAL A 40 -10.30 4.30 9.43
CA VAL A 40 -10.35 4.15 10.90
C VAL A 40 -9.13 3.41 11.42
N SER A 41 -8.56 3.89 12.53
CA SER A 41 -7.34 3.32 13.13
C SER A 41 -7.53 1.88 13.62
N SER A 42 -8.76 1.47 13.94
CA SER A 42 -9.04 0.10 14.36
C SER A 42 -8.66 -0.96 13.32
N ILE A 43 -8.59 -0.59 12.04
CA ILE A 43 -8.08 -1.49 10.99
C ILE A 43 -6.61 -1.83 11.22
N LEU A 44 -5.81 -0.85 11.65
CA LEU A 44 -4.41 -1.08 11.99
C LEU A 44 -4.28 -1.94 13.25
N ASP A 45 -5.18 -1.76 14.22
CA ASP A 45 -5.20 -2.57 15.45
C ASP A 45 -5.56 -4.04 15.13
N GLU A 46 -6.52 -4.25 14.22
CA GLU A 46 -6.86 -5.59 13.73
C GLU A 46 -5.67 -6.26 13.03
N LEU A 47 -5.03 -5.56 12.10
CA LEU A 47 -3.86 -6.07 11.38
C LEU A 47 -2.69 -6.35 12.33
N GLU A 48 -2.50 -5.51 13.36
CA GLU A 48 -1.43 -5.68 14.35
C GLU A 48 -1.60 -6.93 15.21
N THR A 49 -2.79 -7.53 15.25
CA THR A 49 -2.98 -8.86 15.86
C THR A 49 -2.26 -9.98 15.11
N ILE A 50 -1.91 -9.75 13.84
CA ILE A 50 -1.20 -10.71 12.99
C ILE A 50 0.31 -10.45 13.06
N ALA A 51 0.73 -9.21 12.76
CA ALA A 51 2.13 -8.78 12.74
C ALA A 51 2.24 -7.27 12.95
N PRO A 52 3.41 -6.72 13.30
CA PRO A 52 3.63 -5.28 13.36
C PRO A 52 3.18 -4.58 12.06
N VAL A 53 2.62 -3.37 12.20
CA VAL A 53 2.07 -2.62 11.06
C VAL A 53 2.83 -1.31 10.86
N LYS A 54 3.14 -1.00 9.60
CA LYS A 54 3.54 0.33 9.14
C LYS A 54 2.57 0.78 8.05
N ALA A 55 2.17 2.05 8.09
CA ALA A 55 1.16 2.54 7.16
C ALA A 55 1.54 3.88 6.53
N ALA A 56 1.14 4.09 5.26
CA ALA A 56 1.25 5.37 4.59
C ALA A 56 -0.07 6.15 4.71
N GLY A 57 0.04 7.46 4.93
CA GLY A 57 -1.09 8.38 4.92
C GLY A 57 -1.17 9.19 3.63
N SER A 58 -2.31 9.85 3.38
CA SER A 58 -2.45 10.81 2.28
C SER A 58 -1.73 12.13 2.58
N LYS A 59 -1.25 12.82 1.52
CA LYS A 59 -0.68 14.18 1.61
C LYS A 59 -1.68 15.21 2.14
N ASP A 60 -2.98 14.99 1.91
CA ASP A 60 -4.07 15.85 2.40
C ASP A 60 -4.53 15.54 3.83
N ARG A 61 -3.68 14.92 4.60
CA ARG A 61 -3.87 14.49 5.99
C ARG A 61 -4.54 15.57 6.86
N ASP A 62 -4.10 16.82 6.75
CA ASP A 62 -4.62 17.92 7.55
C ASP A 62 -6.03 18.38 7.08
N LYS A 63 -6.31 18.31 5.79
CA LYS A 63 -7.65 18.63 5.24
C LYS A 63 -8.68 17.60 5.66
N LEU A 64 -8.38 16.32 5.57
CA LEU A 64 -9.29 15.23 5.96
C LEU A 64 -9.66 15.27 7.45
N CYS A 65 -8.74 15.76 8.30
CA CYS A 65 -8.98 15.89 9.73
C CYS A 65 -9.59 17.25 10.14
N LEU A 66 -9.39 18.32 9.36
CA LEU A 66 -9.69 19.70 9.76
C LEU A 66 -10.92 20.28 9.07
N ASP A 67 -11.27 19.86 7.86
CA ASP A 67 -12.34 20.50 7.08
C ASP A 67 -13.76 20.10 7.50
N GLY A 68 -13.90 19.14 8.42
CA GLY A 68 -15.20 18.70 8.92
C GLY A 68 -16.09 18.04 7.86
N SER A 69 -15.59 17.84 6.64
CA SER A 69 -16.34 17.21 5.53
C SER A 69 -16.58 15.72 5.80
N HIS A 70 -15.76 15.11 6.66
CA HIS A 70 -16.08 13.83 7.25
C HIS A 70 -16.81 14.05 8.57
N VAL A 71 -18.11 13.83 8.57
CA VAL A 71 -19.03 13.87 9.72
C VAL A 71 -18.61 12.89 10.83
N TRP A 72 -17.53 12.17 10.64
CA TRP A 72 -16.94 11.23 11.54
C TRP A 72 -15.64 11.81 12.13
N LYS A 73 -15.78 12.37 13.33
CA LYS A 73 -14.68 12.37 14.32
C LYS A 73 -14.94 11.25 15.30
N PRO A 74 -14.59 10.00 14.99
CA PRO A 74 -14.44 9.04 16.06
C PRO A 74 -13.20 9.45 16.84
N SER A 75 -13.24 9.25 18.13
CA SER A 75 -12.04 9.14 18.94
C SER A 75 -11.11 8.13 18.24
N GLY A 76 -10.09 8.58 17.55
CA GLY A 76 -9.19 7.72 16.79
C GLY A 76 -8.99 8.13 15.34
N CYS A 77 -8.76 9.44 15.07
CA CYS A 77 -8.28 9.86 13.76
C CYS A 77 -6.95 9.15 13.46
N TRP A 78 -6.92 8.34 12.40
CA TRP A 78 -5.71 7.66 11.94
C TRP A 78 -4.53 8.62 11.69
N CYS A 79 -4.79 9.89 11.43
CA CYS A 79 -3.77 10.92 11.25
C CYS A 79 -2.91 11.19 12.50
N ALA A 80 -3.36 10.78 13.67
CA ALA A 80 -2.60 10.85 14.93
C ALA A 80 -1.97 9.49 15.33
N ASP A 81 -2.18 8.45 14.53
CA ASP A 81 -1.63 7.12 14.80
C ASP A 81 -0.14 7.09 14.48
N ALA A 82 0.66 6.64 15.45
CA ALA A 82 2.12 6.60 15.34
C ALA A 82 2.63 5.65 14.24
N ARG A 83 1.80 4.71 13.78
CA ARG A 83 2.11 3.78 12.69
C ARG A 83 2.00 4.42 11.30
N VAL A 84 1.37 5.61 11.22
CA VAL A 84 1.04 6.27 9.95
C VAL A 84 1.96 7.45 9.70
N GLU A 85 2.66 7.44 8.57
CA GLU A 85 3.47 8.54 8.05
C GLU A 85 3.11 8.82 6.59
N GLU A 86 3.50 9.95 6.03
CA GLU A 86 3.25 10.26 4.62
C GLU A 86 3.95 9.28 3.70
N THR A 87 5.22 9.01 4.01
CA THR A 87 6.05 7.97 3.37
C THR A 87 6.81 7.22 4.45
N GLN A 88 7.11 5.95 4.22
CA GLN A 88 7.98 5.17 5.09
C GLN A 88 9.04 4.44 4.28
N VAL A 89 10.16 4.17 4.92
CA VAL A 89 11.26 3.39 4.36
C VAL A 89 11.50 2.18 5.25
N ILE A 90 11.60 1.02 4.64
CA ILE A 90 11.91 -0.24 5.30
C ILE A 90 13.14 -0.85 4.64
N GLU A 91 14.19 -1.03 5.39
CA GLU A 91 15.40 -1.73 4.94
C GLU A 91 15.36 -3.18 5.41
N THR A 92 15.45 -4.11 4.47
CA THR A 92 15.42 -5.54 4.79
C THR A 92 16.12 -6.37 3.72
N GLU A 93 16.91 -7.36 4.14
CA GLU A 93 17.53 -8.38 3.26
C GLU A 93 18.23 -7.79 2.02
N GLY A 94 18.82 -6.61 2.15
CA GLY A 94 19.51 -5.90 1.06
C GLY A 94 18.61 -5.12 0.11
N PHE A 95 17.31 -4.98 0.42
CA PHE A 95 16.38 -4.13 -0.33
C PHE A 95 15.92 -2.94 0.51
N THR A 96 15.73 -1.82 -0.17
CA THR A 96 15.06 -0.63 0.37
C THR A 96 13.64 -0.57 -0.18
N ILE A 97 12.65 -0.67 0.71
CA ILE A 97 11.22 -0.62 0.36
C ILE A 97 10.68 0.75 0.73
N GLY A 98 10.20 1.50 -0.27
CA GLY A 98 9.44 2.73 -0.08
C GLY A 98 7.94 2.44 0.01
N LEU A 99 7.27 2.98 1.03
CA LEU A 99 5.82 2.87 1.20
C LEU A 99 5.20 4.27 1.08
N ILE A 100 4.21 4.40 0.20
CA ILE A 100 3.49 5.66 -0.07
C ILE A 100 2.04 5.35 -0.47
N HIS A 101 1.09 6.26 -0.21
CA HIS A 101 -0.28 6.03 -0.66
C HIS A 101 -0.48 6.33 -2.14
N GLU A 102 -0.16 7.53 -2.56
CA GLU A 102 -0.30 7.97 -3.95
C GLU A 102 1.08 8.12 -4.59
N LEU A 103 1.38 7.30 -5.58
CA LEU A 103 2.65 7.34 -6.30
C LEU A 103 2.55 8.27 -7.50
N VAL A 104 3.42 9.27 -7.54
CA VAL A 104 3.57 10.20 -8.68
C VAL A 104 4.88 9.89 -9.39
N VAL A 105 4.77 9.56 -10.67
CA VAL A 105 5.94 9.37 -11.56
C VAL A 105 6.20 10.67 -12.33
N PRO A 106 7.39 11.27 -12.22
CA PRO A 106 7.71 12.50 -12.94
C PRO A 106 7.53 12.34 -14.45
N GLY A 107 6.83 13.28 -15.08
CA GLY A 107 6.54 13.21 -16.52
C GLY A 107 5.36 12.30 -16.91
N TYR A 108 4.71 11.65 -15.95
CA TYR A 108 3.47 10.90 -16.14
C TYR A 108 2.35 11.53 -15.32
N SER A 109 1.30 12.01 -15.98
CA SER A 109 0.24 12.81 -15.35
C SER A 109 -0.96 12.01 -14.86
N ASP A 110 -1.08 10.76 -15.27
CA ASP A 110 -2.21 9.91 -14.93
C ASP A 110 -1.90 8.99 -13.74
N ARG A 111 -2.94 8.35 -13.20
CA ARG A 111 -2.79 7.32 -12.19
C ARG A 111 -2.18 6.05 -12.77
N ILE A 112 -1.41 5.35 -11.96
CA ILE A 112 -0.69 4.15 -12.38
C ILE A 112 -1.60 2.93 -12.28
N TYR A 113 -2.03 2.43 -13.44
CA TYR A 113 -2.76 1.18 -13.62
C TYR A 113 -1.89 0.14 -14.31
N PRO A 114 -2.24 -1.15 -14.28
CA PRO A 114 -1.49 -2.18 -14.98
C PRO A 114 -1.23 -1.85 -16.46
N GLY A 115 0.04 -1.80 -16.85
CA GLY A 115 0.50 -1.47 -18.20
C GLY A 115 0.36 0.00 -18.59
N SER A 116 -0.02 0.91 -17.68
CA SER A 116 -0.20 2.32 -18.02
C SER A 116 1.12 3.02 -18.32
N LEU A 117 2.14 2.78 -17.51
CA LEU A 117 3.46 3.35 -17.73
C LEU A 117 4.11 2.80 -19.01
N SER A 118 4.05 1.49 -19.24
CA SER A 118 4.65 0.86 -20.43
C SER A 118 4.01 1.33 -21.74
N ARG A 119 2.75 1.78 -21.70
CA ARG A 119 2.03 2.29 -22.88
C ARG A 119 2.15 3.79 -23.10
N GLY A 120 2.27 4.56 -22.02
CA GLY A 120 2.15 6.02 -22.06
C GLY A 120 3.38 6.78 -21.61
N PHE A 121 4.42 6.09 -21.14
CA PHE A 121 5.59 6.72 -20.57
C PHE A 121 6.87 6.15 -21.20
N GLN A 122 7.73 7.05 -21.70
CA GLN A 122 9.07 6.66 -22.15
C GLN A 122 10.01 6.74 -20.93
N TYR A 123 10.25 5.59 -20.33
CA TYR A 123 11.17 5.49 -19.22
C TYR A 123 12.62 5.55 -19.69
N ASP A 124 13.39 6.47 -19.12
CA ASP A 124 14.83 6.55 -19.29
C ASP A 124 15.52 5.76 -18.17
N GLU A 125 16.00 4.57 -18.50
CA GLU A 125 16.66 3.67 -17.54
C GLU A 125 17.94 4.26 -16.91
N SER A 126 18.47 5.36 -17.45
CA SER A 126 19.60 6.08 -16.86
C SER A 126 19.22 6.89 -15.62
N GLN A 127 17.94 7.09 -15.38
CA GLN A 127 17.40 7.85 -14.25
C GLN A 127 16.55 6.92 -13.34
N PRO A 128 16.46 7.21 -12.04
CA PRO A 128 15.52 6.51 -11.19
C PRO A 128 14.09 6.83 -11.64
N LEU A 129 13.21 5.82 -11.62
CA LEU A 129 11.80 6.01 -11.96
C LEU A 129 11.12 7.01 -11.02
N ILE A 130 11.50 6.97 -9.74
CA ILE A 130 11.03 7.86 -8.69
C ILE A 130 12.24 8.59 -8.10
N PRO A 131 12.19 9.91 -7.95
CA PRO A 131 13.27 10.68 -7.35
C PRO A 131 13.59 10.19 -5.93
N ASP A 132 14.87 10.12 -5.59
CA ASP A 132 15.35 9.66 -4.28
C ASP A 132 14.79 10.54 -3.14
N GLU A 133 14.50 11.81 -3.42
CA GLU A 133 13.92 12.76 -2.46
C GLU A 133 12.53 12.35 -1.98
N THR A 134 11.81 11.53 -2.76
CA THR A 134 10.47 11.03 -2.39
C THR A 134 10.52 10.24 -1.08
N PHE A 135 11.57 9.47 -0.89
CA PHE A 135 11.77 8.64 0.31
C PHE A 135 13.01 9.06 1.12
N GLY A 136 13.77 10.08 0.66
CA GLY A 136 15.06 10.44 1.22
C GLY A 136 16.19 9.45 0.90
N THR A 137 15.90 8.42 0.11
CA THR A 137 16.83 7.41 -0.37
C THR A 137 16.27 6.74 -1.62
N ARG A 138 17.12 6.04 -2.37
CA ARG A 138 16.67 5.22 -3.49
C ARG A 138 15.89 4.00 -2.98
N ALA A 139 14.69 3.80 -3.52
CA ALA A 139 13.88 2.63 -3.23
C ALA A 139 14.00 1.59 -4.35
N ASP A 140 14.29 0.33 -3.99
CA ASP A 140 14.32 -0.81 -4.91
C ASP A 140 12.91 -1.37 -5.16
N ILE A 141 12.06 -1.27 -4.14
CA ILE A 141 10.67 -1.72 -4.18
C ILE A 141 9.79 -0.58 -3.69
N ILE A 142 8.76 -0.23 -4.42
CA ILE A 142 7.80 0.81 -4.04
C ILE A 142 6.43 0.17 -3.89
N VAL A 143 5.89 0.22 -2.67
CA VAL A 143 4.54 -0.23 -2.34
C VAL A 143 3.63 1.00 -2.26
N PHE A 144 2.55 0.98 -3.04
CA PHE A 144 1.62 2.10 -3.13
C PHE A 144 0.17 1.61 -3.26
N GLY A 145 -0.80 2.53 -3.16
CA GLY A 145 -2.23 2.22 -3.22
C GLY A 145 -3.00 3.13 -4.18
N HIS A 146 -4.05 3.77 -3.69
CA HIS A 146 -4.86 4.82 -4.33
C HIS A 146 -5.73 4.35 -5.50
N THR A 147 -5.24 3.52 -6.40
CA THR A 147 -6.01 3.06 -7.57
C THR A 147 -6.89 1.86 -7.29
N CYS A 148 -6.80 1.26 -6.11
CA CYS A 148 -7.51 0.05 -5.69
C CYS A 148 -7.31 -1.14 -6.66
N THR A 149 -6.31 -1.07 -7.55
CA THR A 149 -6.07 -2.06 -8.60
C THR A 149 -4.72 -2.71 -8.40
N ALA A 150 -4.73 -4.02 -8.27
CA ALA A 150 -3.50 -4.79 -8.06
C ALA A 150 -2.54 -4.66 -9.24
N LEU A 151 -1.26 -4.45 -8.93
CA LEU A 151 -0.20 -4.25 -9.92
C LEU A 151 1.12 -4.80 -9.38
N TYR A 152 1.86 -5.48 -10.25
CA TYR A 152 3.28 -5.79 -10.10
C TYR A 152 3.97 -5.47 -11.42
N GLU A 153 4.89 -4.53 -11.42
CA GLU A 153 5.65 -4.13 -12.61
C GLU A 153 7.10 -3.78 -12.24
N GLU A 154 8.01 -4.06 -13.16
CA GLU A 154 9.44 -3.76 -13.00
C GLU A 154 9.86 -2.70 -14.01
N TYR A 155 10.58 -1.68 -13.52
CA TYR A 155 11.14 -0.59 -14.32
C TYR A 155 12.61 -0.42 -13.96
N GLY A 156 13.49 -0.95 -14.82
CA GLY A 156 14.92 -0.99 -14.54
C GLY A 156 15.19 -1.78 -13.26
N SER A 157 15.75 -1.12 -12.25
CA SER A 157 16.02 -1.72 -10.93
C SER A 157 14.89 -1.53 -9.91
N THR A 158 13.83 -0.80 -10.25
CA THR A 158 12.74 -0.49 -9.33
C THR A 158 11.53 -1.38 -9.60
N VAL A 159 10.96 -1.94 -8.54
CA VAL A 159 9.72 -2.72 -8.57
C VAL A 159 8.58 -1.89 -8.02
N LEU A 160 7.47 -1.86 -8.73
CA LEU A 160 6.22 -1.23 -8.32
C LEU A 160 5.21 -2.30 -7.91
N ILE A 161 4.65 -2.16 -6.69
CA ILE A 161 3.65 -3.08 -6.16
C ILE A 161 2.46 -2.28 -5.66
N ASN A 162 1.28 -2.55 -6.20
CA ASN A 162 0.02 -2.13 -5.61
C ASN A 162 -0.75 -3.42 -5.23
N PRO A 163 -1.07 -3.63 -3.96
CA PRO A 163 -1.78 -4.84 -3.53
C PRO A 163 -3.27 -4.84 -3.95
N GLY A 164 -3.77 -3.74 -4.50
CA GLY A 164 -5.18 -3.52 -4.75
C GLY A 164 -5.93 -3.15 -3.47
N SER A 165 -7.19 -3.51 -3.40
CA SER A 165 -8.05 -3.28 -2.23
C SER A 165 -8.70 -4.61 -1.80
N PRO A 166 -8.70 -4.95 -0.51
CA PRO A 166 -9.34 -6.17 -0.04
C PRO A 166 -10.88 -6.08 -0.04
N THR A 167 -11.44 -4.87 -0.07
CA THR A 167 -12.86 -4.60 0.10
C THR A 167 -13.54 -4.05 -1.15
N LEU A 168 -12.76 -3.45 -2.08
CA LEU A 168 -13.26 -2.89 -3.32
C LEU A 168 -12.72 -3.67 -4.49
N ARG A 169 -13.60 -4.29 -5.25
CA ARG A 169 -13.26 -4.95 -6.49
C ARG A 169 -14.05 -4.33 -7.63
N ASN A 170 -13.39 -3.53 -8.48
CA ASN A 170 -13.92 -3.07 -9.75
C ASN A 170 -15.44 -2.80 -9.73
N GLU A 171 -15.92 -2.01 -8.77
CA GLU A 171 -17.33 -1.62 -8.61
C GLU A 171 -18.30 -2.76 -8.27
N LEU A 172 -17.84 -4.00 -8.23
CA LEU A 172 -18.64 -5.15 -7.82
C LEU A 172 -18.29 -5.49 -6.37
N ARG A 173 -19.25 -5.46 -5.47
CA ARG A 173 -19.15 -5.76 -4.03
C ARG A 173 -18.60 -7.18 -3.75
N ARG A 174 -17.37 -7.45 -4.14
CA ARG A 174 -16.65 -8.70 -3.90
C ARG A 174 -15.41 -8.42 -3.11
N VAL A 175 -14.98 -9.40 -2.34
CA VAL A 175 -13.64 -9.42 -1.74
C VAL A 175 -12.62 -9.22 -2.85
N GLY A 176 -11.65 -8.35 -2.63
CA GLY A 176 -10.67 -7.96 -3.65
C GLY A 176 -9.34 -8.67 -3.50
N THR A 177 -8.25 -7.90 -3.47
CA THR A 177 -6.89 -8.45 -3.46
C THR A 177 -6.06 -7.91 -2.31
N VAL A 178 -5.08 -8.70 -1.90
CA VAL A 178 -3.91 -8.32 -1.11
C VAL A 178 -2.66 -8.90 -1.78
N ALA A 179 -1.47 -8.57 -1.28
CA ALA A 179 -0.26 -9.21 -1.76
C ALA A 179 0.63 -9.66 -0.60
N THR A 180 1.54 -10.59 -0.89
CA THR A 180 2.68 -10.90 -0.03
C THR A 180 3.97 -10.61 -0.78
N LEU A 181 4.96 -10.11 -0.07
CA LEU A 181 6.32 -9.90 -0.53
C LEU A 181 7.24 -10.73 0.35
N GLU A 182 7.93 -11.68 -0.24
CA GLU A 182 8.98 -12.44 0.43
C GLU A 182 10.34 -11.97 -0.06
N VAL A 183 11.20 -11.62 0.88
CA VAL A 183 12.59 -11.18 0.62
C VAL A 183 13.52 -12.10 1.38
N VAL A 184 14.36 -12.85 0.63
CA VAL A 184 15.31 -13.80 1.19
C VAL A 184 16.58 -13.83 0.33
N ASP A 185 17.74 -13.70 0.96
CA ASP A 185 19.06 -13.85 0.31
C ASP A 185 19.20 -13.00 -0.98
N GLY A 186 18.72 -11.73 -0.94
CA GLY A 186 18.81 -10.83 -2.09
C GLY A 186 17.84 -11.16 -3.23
N THR A 187 16.89 -12.07 -3.01
CA THR A 187 15.79 -12.36 -3.94
C THR A 187 14.47 -11.85 -3.41
N LYS A 188 13.59 -11.45 -4.30
CA LYS A 188 12.23 -11.01 -3.98
C LYS A 188 11.19 -11.83 -4.74
N THR A 189 10.14 -12.22 -4.05
CA THR A 189 8.98 -12.90 -4.64
C THR A 189 7.72 -12.17 -4.21
N VAL A 190 6.87 -11.85 -5.17
CA VAL A 190 5.58 -11.18 -4.92
C VAL A 190 4.46 -12.09 -5.37
N ASP A 191 3.47 -12.27 -4.50
CA ASP A 191 2.24 -12.99 -4.82
C ASP A 191 1.03 -12.06 -4.59
N ILE A 192 0.28 -11.79 -5.65
CA ILE A 192 -0.99 -11.05 -5.58
C ILE A 192 -2.13 -12.06 -5.44
N VAL A 193 -2.81 -12.02 -4.31
CA VAL A 193 -3.84 -12.99 -3.94
C VAL A 193 -5.23 -12.41 -4.16
N ASP A 194 -6.01 -13.03 -5.03
CA ASP A 194 -7.46 -12.75 -5.14
C ASP A 194 -8.19 -13.47 -3.98
N LEU A 195 -8.65 -12.67 -3.02
CA LEU A 195 -9.31 -13.17 -1.82
C LEU A 195 -10.63 -13.91 -2.10
N ALA A 196 -11.20 -13.74 -3.28
CA ALA A 196 -12.41 -14.47 -3.69
C ALA A 196 -12.14 -15.93 -4.08
N THR A 197 -10.87 -16.32 -4.18
CA THR A 197 -10.47 -17.71 -4.52
C THR A 197 -10.16 -18.57 -3.30
N LEU A 198 -10.28 -18.02 -2.07
CA LEU A 198 -9.94 -18.67 -0.80
C LEU A 198 -11.15 -19.26 -0.08
#